data_a50b7c603c818a43065680a59387598d
#
_entry.id   a50b7c603c818a43065680a59387598d
#
_cell.length_a   1.000
_cell.length_b   1.000
_cell.length_c   1.000
_cell.angle_alpha   90.00
_cell.angle_beta   90.00
_cell.angle_gamma   90.00
#
_symmetry.space_group_name_H-M   'P 1'
#
loop_
_entity.id
_entity.type
_entity.pdbx_description
1 polymer ?
#
loop_
_entity_poly.entity_id
_entity_poly.type
_entity_poly.pdbx_seq_one_letter_code
_entity_poly.pdbx_strand_id
1 'polypeptide(L)'
;MNSSPRKSPTATVTQQAITVLGLLAALYGMANVMPAIGDFRLGPFPMEMFRASFFALCAVLVGLTMVDDPMGNTKPWVKMASVAAVVAILYSCWSFYQVSVKLDEDMFLFGLREAGIAMSVAAASLFFCWRLWGGPVALLGIAGIAYLLTGEYWPGAMRLVTGDIHELLAQNLWYSLDTGILGATFSIVLSTVLPFIVLGALLEGVGAGESMIRIAFSMMRKTAGGPAHAAVLASGLFGSVSGSAVANVVGTGVITIPMIKRRGFSNKFAGAVEAAASTGGQIM
;
A
#
# COMPACT_ATOMS: atom_id res chain seq x y z
N MET A 1 -1.41 37.09 17.02
CA MET A 1 -2.39 36.20 17.68
C MET A 1 -2.68 35.08 16.71
N ASN A 2 -2.04 33.94 16.91
CA ASN A 2 -2.08 32.80 15.99
C ASN A 2 -3.01 31.76 16.63
N SER A 3 -4.31 31.79 16.28
CA SER A 3 -5.28 30.78 16.73
C SER A 3 -5.13 29.56 15.85
N SER A 4 -4.32 28.60 16.31
CA SER A 4 -4.35 27.24 15.75
C SER A 4 -5.80 26.70 15.88
N PRO A 5 -6.40 26.13 14.81
CA PRO A 5 -7.73 25.54 14.90
C PRO A 5 -7.69 24.41 15.92
N ARG A 6 -8.52 24.49 16.96
CA ARG A 6 -8.72 23.42 17.96
C ARG A 6 -9.20 22.17 17.20
N LYS A 7 -8.37 21.16 17.10
CA LYS A 7 -8.78 19.82 16.61
C LYS A 7 -9.92 19.31 17.48
N SER A 8 -11.00 18.85 16.87
CA SER A 8 -12.12 18.25 17.59
C SER A 8 -11.64 17.01 18.36
N PRO A 9 -12.13 16.72 19.57
CA PRO A 9 -11.70 15.56 20.35
C PRO A 9 -11.92 14.23 19.63
N THR A 10 -12.89 14.13 18.73
CA THR A 10 -13.15 12.97 17.87
C THR A 10 -12.03 12.72 16.85
N ALA A 11 -11.46 13.78 16.26
CA ALA A 11 -10.33 13.66 15.31
C ALA A 11 -9.07 13.09 15.98
N THR A 12 -8.85 13.36 17.26
CA THR A 12 -7.71 12.79 18.00
C THR A 12 -7.88 11.31 18.32
N VAL A 13 -9.09 10.86 18.61
CA VAL A 13 -9.38 9.44 18.90
C VAL A 13 -9.24 8.59 17.64
N THR A 14 -9.76 9.05 16.50
CA THR A 14 -9.64 8.34 15.22
C THR A 14 -8.18 8.22 14.79
N GLN A 15 -7.40 9.31 14.93
CA GLN A 15 -5.99 9.33 14.62
C GLN A 15 -5.18 8.36 15.50
N GLN A 16 -5.51 8.28 16.79
CA GLN A 16 -4.91 7.29 17.70
C GLN A 16 -5.27 5.85 17.29
N ALA A 17 -6.53 5.60 16.93
CA ALA A 17 -6.97 4.30 16.47
C ALA A 17 -6.24 3.86 15.19
N ILE A 18 -6.08 4.76 14.21
CA ILE A 18 -5.32 4.51 12.97
C ILE A 18 -3.86 4.17 13.30
N THR A 19 -3.23 4.90 14.21
CA THR A 19 -1.84 4.66 14.60
C THR A 19 -1.68 3.30 15.29
N VAL A 20 -2.55 2.97 16.24
CA VAL A 20 -2.52 1.69 16.95
C VAL A 20 -2.78 0.52 16.01
N LEU A 21 -3.80 0.62 15.16
CA LEU A 21 -4.10 -0.42 14.17
C LEU A 21 -2.98 -0.58 13.14
N GLY A 22 -2.36 0.53 12.70
CA GLY A 22 -1.20 0.49 11.81
C GLY A 22 -0.01 -0.21 12.44
N LEU A 23 0.27 0.07 13.73
CA LEU A 23 1.33 -0.61 14.47
C LEU A 23 1.02 -2.12 14.63
N LEU A 24 -0.23 -2.46 14.93
CA LEU A 24 -0.66 -3.86 15.03
C LEU A 24 -0.52 -4.57 13.69
N ALA A 25 -0.87 -3.91 12.57
CA ALA A 25 -0.68 -4.46 11.23
C ALA A 25 0.80 -4.72 10.93
N ALA A 26 1.68 -3.77 11.24
CA ALA A 26 3.12 -3.93 11.06
C ALA A 26 3.67 -5.10 11.90
N LEU A 27 3.30 -5.16 13.18
CA LEU A 27 3.72 -6.25 14.08
C LEU A 27 3.18 -7.62 13.63
N TYR A 28 1.91 -7.68 13.20
CA TYR A 28 1.30 -8.91 12.71
C TYR A 28 1.96 -9.40 11.41
N GLY A 29 2.26 -8.49 10.49
CA GLY A 29 2.97 -8.80 9.25
C GLY A 29 4.41 -9.27 9.53
N MET A 30 5.14 -8.58 10.41
CA MET A 30 6.49 -8.97 10.81
C MET A 30 6.53 -10.33 11.53
N ALA A 31 5.55 -10.60 12.39
CA ALA A 31 5.45 -11.88 13.10
C ALA A 31 5.34 -13.07 12.14
N ASN A 32 4.68 -12.90 10.99
CA ASN A 32 4.56 -13.94 9.97
C ASN A 32 5.88 -14.25 9.25
N VAL A 33 6.76 -13.26 9.08
CA VAL A 33 8.02 -13.37 8.32
C VAL A 33 9.22 -13.62 9.25
N MET A 34 9.03 -13.45 10.57
CA MET A 34 10.11 -13.55 11.54
C MET A 34 10.72 -14.96 11.56
N PRO A 35 12.05 -15.09 11.43
CA PRO A 35 12.72 -16.39 11.55
C PRO A 35 12.62 -16.94 12.98
N ALA A 36 12.71 -18.25 13.13
CA ALA A 36 12.78 -18.88 14.43
C ALA A 36 14.01 -18.36 15.21
N ILE A 37 13.81 -17.96 16.46
CA ILE A 37 14.87 -17.55 17.39
C ILE A 37 14.95 -18.60 18.48
N GLY A 38 15.86 -19.57 18.33
CA GLY A 38 15.89 -20.76 19.18
C GLY A 38 14.63 -21.59 19.00
N ASP A 39 13.99 -21.96 20.12
CA ASP A 39 12.74 -22.72 20.14
C ASP A 39 11.49 -21.84 19.96
N PHE A 40 11.65 -20.52 19.94
CA PHE A 40 10.56 -19.58 19.82
C PHE A 40 10.28 -19.22 18.36
N ARG A 41 9.08 -19.55 17.87
CA ARG A 41 8.61 -19.24 16.53
C ARG A 41 7.20 -18.67 16.59
N LEU A 42 7.00 -17.44 16.11
CA LEU A 42 5.69 -16.81 16.04
C LEU A 42 4.92 -17.18 14.77
N GLY A 43 5.59 -17.35 13.65
CA GLY A 43 5.02 -17.69 12.35
C GLY A 43 5.76 -18.86 11.68
N PRO A 44 5.44 -19.19 10.42
CA PRO A 44 4.38 -18.63 9.58
C PRO A 44 2.96 -19.08 10.03
N PHE A 45 2.01 -18.15 9.90
CA PHE A 45 0.60 -18.48 10.10
C PHE A 45 0.04 -19.22 8.87
N PRO A 46 -1.08 -19.97 9.00
CA PRO A 46 -1.78 -20.54 7.84
C PRO A 46 -2.09 -19.45 6.81
N MET A 47 -1.74 -19.71 5.54
CA MET A 47 -1.76 -18.67 4.49
C MET A 47 -3.14 -18.08 4.28
N GLU A 48 -4.18 -18.92 4.35
CA GLU A 48 -5.58 -18.54 4.15
C GLU A 48 -6.02 -17.54 5.24
N MET A 49 -5.73 -17.87 6.51
CA MET A 49 -6.07 -17.01 7.64
C MET A 49 -5.28 -15.71 7.62
N PHE A 50 -3.97 -15.80 7.36
CA PHE A 50 -3.09 -14.64 7.43
C PHE A 50 -3.43 -13.62 6.34
N ARG A 51 -3.59 -14.06 5.08
CA ARG A 51 -3.87 -13.15 3.97
C ARG A 51 -5.25 -12.49 4.14
N ALA A 52 -6.28 -13.25 4.47
CA ALA A 52 -7.62 -12.72 4.66
C ALA A 52 -7.70 -11.74 5.84
N SER A 53 -7.13 -12.09 7.01
CA SER A 53 -7.15 -11.22 8.19
C SER A 53 -6.32 -9.95 8.00
N PHE A 54 -5.17 -10.04 7.32
CA PHE A 54 -4.35 -8.87 7.01
C PHE A 54 -5.05 -7.93 6.03
N PHE A 55 -5.69 -8.48 5.00
CA PHE A 55 -6.48 -7.70 4.04
C PHE A 55 -7.65 -7.00 4.72
N ALA A 56 -8.37 -7.69 5.62
CA ALA A 56 -9.42 -7.12 6.43
C ALA A 56 -8.91 -5.95 7.29
N LEU A 57 -7.76 -6.12 7.93
CA LEU A 57 -7.13 -5.07 8.75
C LEU A 57 -6.75 -3.85 7.91
N CYS A 58 -6.17 -4.06 6.72
CA CYS A 58 -5.88 -2.98 5.77
C CYS A 58 -7.14 -2.26 5.32
N ALA A 59 -8.23 -2.99 5.03
CA ALA A 59 -9.51 -2.39 4.65
C ALA A 59 -10.10 -1.50 5.75
N VAL A 60 -10.01 -1.94 7.02
CA VAL A 60 -10.44 -1.13 8.17
C VAL A 60 -9.58 0.13 8.29
N LEU A 61 -8.25 0.01 8.16
CA LEU A 61 -7.34 1.16 8.20
C LEU A 61 -7.67 2.18 7.10
N VAL A 62 -7.85 1.72 5.86
CA VAL A 62 -8.23 2.59 4.74
C VAL A 62 -9.60 3.23 4.97
N GLY A 63 -10.58 2.45 5.45
CA GLY A 63 -11.90 2.96 5.78
C GLY A 63 -11.86 4.06 6.84
N LEU A 64 -11.10 3.85 7.91
CA LEU A 64 -10.93 4.85 8.97
C LEU A 64 -10.27 6.14 8.45
N THR A 65 -9.23 6.03 7.61
CA THR A 65 -8.60 7.21 7.01
C THR A 65 -9.53 7.98 6.08
N MET A 66 -10.48 7.30 5.42
CA MET A 66 -11.49 7.94 4.57
C MET A 66 -12.61 8.62 5.37
N VAL A 67 -12.92 8.09 6.55
CA VAL A 67 -13.94 8.67 7.44
C VAL A 67 -13.36 9.84 8.24
N ASP A 68 -12.08 9.74 8.65
CA ASP A 68 -11.36 10.79 9.37
C ASP A 68 -10.88 11.87 8.39
N ASP A 69 -11.80 12.79 8.07
CA ASP A 69 -11.50 13.95 7.24
C ASP A 69 -11.32 15.21 8.13
N PRO A 70 -10.07 15.55 8.48
CA PRO A 70 -9.80 16.72 9.34
C PRO A 70 -10.17 18.05 8.69
N MET A 71 -10.35 18.09 7.37
CA MET A 71 -10.71 19.30 6.62
C MET A 71 -12.22 19.41 6.33
N GLY A 72 -13.02 18.38 6.65
CA GLY A 72 -14.47 18.38 6.45
C GLY A 72 -14.91 18.42 4.97
N ASN A 73 -14.01 18.11 4.04
CA ASN A 73 -14.23 18.26 2.59
C ASN A 73 -14.83 17.00 1.95
N THR A 74 -14.92 15.89 2.69
CA THR A 74 -15.45 14.63 2.16
C THR A 74 -16.97 14.61 2.24
N LYS A 75 -17.61 14.42 1.09
CA LYS A 75 -19.06 14.34 0.99
C LYS A 75 -19.61 13.18 1.85
N PRO A 76 -20.76 13.33 2.53
CA PRO A 76 -21.29 12.32 3.44
C PRO A 76 -21.56 10.96 2.77
N TRP A 77 -21.94 10.95 1.49
CA TRP A 77 -22.14 9.72 0.75
C TRP A 77 -20.82 8.89 0.57
N VAL A 78 -19.66 9.58 0.49
CA VAL A 78 -18.34 8.90 0.40
C VAL A 78 -18.01 8.21 1.71
N LYS A 79 -18.32 8.83 2.86
CA LYS A 79 -18.13 8.20 4.18
C LYS A 79 -19.01 6.96 4.32
N MET A 80 -20.27 7.06 3.91
CA MET A 80 -21.19 5.91 3.91
C MET A 80 -20.71 4.80 2.97
N ALA A 81 -20.28 5.15 1.75
CA ALA A 81 -19.74 4.19 0.79
C ALA A 81 -18.46 3.52 1.31
N SER A 82 -17.58 4.26 2.01
CA SER A 82 -16.38 3.70 2.64
C SER A 82 -16.72 2.68 3.73
N VAL A 83 -17.68 3.00 4.59
CA VAL A 83 -18.16 2.05 5.62
C VAL A 83 -18.77 0.82 4.98
N ALA A 84 -19.62 0.98 3.97
CA ALA A 84 -20.23 -0.13 3.24
C ALA A 84 -19.15 -1.02 2.56
N ALA A 85 -18.13 -0.41 1.96
CA ALA A 85 -17.01 -1.13 1.36
C ALA A 85 -16.21 -1.93 2.40
N VAL A 86 -15.93 -1.36 3.57
CA VAL A 86 -15.27 -2.08 4.67
C VAL A 86 -16.11 -3.27 5.12
N VAL A 87 -17.41 -3.08 5.33
CA VAL A 87 -18.32 -4.18 5.74
C VAL A 87 -18.35 -5.28 4.68
N ALA A 88 -18.42 -4.92 3.40
CA ALA A 88 -18.38 -5.88 2.29
C ALA A 88 -17.07 -6.69 2.30
N ILE A 89 -15.91 -6.03 2.49
CA ILE A 89 -14.61 -6.69 2.55
C ILE A 89 -14.52 -7.62 3.78
N LEU A 90 -14.95 -7.17 4.95
CA LEU A 90 -14.94 -7.99 6.18
C LEU A 90 -15.80 -9.25 6.01
N TYR A 91 -17.00 -9.10 5.45
CA TYR A 91 -17.87 -10.23 5.14
C TYR A 91 -17.23 -11.18 4.12
N SER A 92 -16.58 -10.64 3.10
CA SER A 92 -15.89 -11.45 2.07
C SER A 92 -14.69 -12.19 2.65
N CYS A 93 -13.91 -11.59 3.55
CA CYS A 93 -12.81 -12.26 4.26
C CYS A 93 -13.33 -13.40 5.15
N TRP A 94 -14.45 -13.17 5.84
CA TRP A 94 -15.08 -14.21 6.64
C TRP A 94 -15.60 -15.36 5.76
N SER A 95 -16.24 -15.05 4.64
CA SER A 95 -16.68 -16.06 3.65
C SER A 95 -15.51 -16.83 3.06
N PHE A 96 -14.39 -16.15 2.74
CA PHE A 96 -13.17 -16.77 2.27
C PHE A 96 -12.66 -17.85 3.23
N TYR A 97 -12.59 -17.53 4.52
CA TYR A 97 -12.18 -18.48 5.55
C TYR A 97 -13.11 -19.70 5.63
N GLN A 98 -14.43 -19.47 5.58
CA GLN A 98 -15.41 -20.55 5.61
C GLN A 98 -15.30 -21.50 4.41
N VAL A 99 -15.02 -20.93 3.23
CA VAL A 99 -14.87 -21.72 2.00
C VAL A 99 -13.51 -22.45 2.00
N SER A 100 -12.43 -21.83 2.48
CA SER A 100 -11.11 -22.48 2.58
C SER A 100 -11.17 -23.72 3.46
N VAL A 101 -11.84 -23.64 4.62
CA VAL A 101 -12.01 -24.79 5.51
C VAL A 101 -12.81 -25.92 4.82
N LYS A 102 -13.82 -25.58 4.03
CA LYS A 102 -14.62 -26.58 3.30
C LYS A 102 -13.88 -27.21 2.12
N LEU A 103 -13.03 -26.43 1.45
CA LEU A 103 -12.18 -26.93 0.35
C LEU A 103 -11.16 -27.96 0.82
N ASP A 104 -10.72 -27.88 2.08
CA ASP A 104 -9.84 -28.88 2.68
C ASP A 104 -10.56 -30.21 2.98
N GLU A 105 -11.90 -30.18 3.12
CA GLU A 105 -12.71 -31.34 3.48
C GLU A 105 -13.31 -32.03 2.24
N ASP A 106 -13.82 -31.24 1.25
CA ASP A 106 -14.57 -31.76 0.10
C ASP A 106 -14.43 -30.85 -1.14
N MET A 107 -14.78 -31.37 -2.33
CA MET A 107 -14.91 -30.58 -3.55
C MET A 107 -16.03 -29.55 -3.41
N PHE A 108 -15.67 -28.27 -3.42
CA PHE A 108 -16.61 -27.16 -3.32
C PHE A 108 -16.93 -26.58 -4.70
N LEU A 109 -18.21 -26.56 -5.08
CA LEU A 109 -18.69 -25.94 -6.32
C LEU A 109 -19.07 -24.48 -6.03
N PHE A 110 -18.45 -23.57 -6.74
CA PHE A 110 -18.75 -22.14 -6.63
C PHE A 110 -20.05 -21.78 -7.35
N GLY A 111 -20.98 -21.18 -6.62
CA GLY A 111 -22.27 -20.76 -7.15
C GLY A 111 -22.40 -19.23 -7.31
N LEU A 112 -23.63 -18.82 -7.61
CA LEU A 112 -23.99 -17.40 -7.76
C LEU A 112 -23.67 -16.56 -6.51
N ARG A 113 -23.78 -17.14 -5.31
CA ARG A 113 -23.50 -16.45 -4.04
C ARG A 113 -22.02 -16.10 -3.94
N GLU A 114 -21.14 -17.05 -4.22
CA GLU A 114 -19.69 -16.87 -4.14
C GLU A 114 -19.19 -15.89 -5.21
N ALA A 115 -19.74 -15.97 -6.42
CA ALA A 115 -19.50 -14.99 -7.49
C ALA A 115 -19.94 -13.57 -7.07
N GLY A 116 -21.11 -13.45 -6.42
CA GLY A 116 -21.60 -12.17 -5.88
C GLY A 116 -20.71 -11.58 -4.81
N ILE A 117 -20.18 -12.42 -3.90
CA ILE A 117 -19.22 -12.01 -2.87
C ILE A 117 -17.90 -11.55 -3.52
N ALA A 118 -17.37 -12.29 -4.48
CA ALA A 118 -16.17 -11.94 -5.21
C ALA A 118 -16.30 -10.60 -5.95
N MET A 119 -17.44 -10.36 -6.60
CA MET A 119 -17.73 -9.08 -7.25
C MET A 119 -17.87 -7.93 -6.23
N SER A 120 -18.46 -8.18 -5.06
CA SER A 120 -18.60 -7.16 -4.03
C SER A 120 -17.28 -6.70 -3.46
N VAL A 121 -16.34 -7.62 -3.17
CA VAL A 121 -15.01 -7.28 -2.71
C VAL A 121 -14.17 -6.60 -3.80
N ALA A 122 -14.31 -7.03 -5.05
CA ALA A 122 -13.66 -6.38 -6.18
C ALA A 122 -14.15 -4.94 -6.37
N ALA A 123 -15.46 -4.70 -6.30
CA ALA A 123 -16.05 -3.36 -6.37
C ALA A 123 -15.60 -2.47 -5.19
N ALA A 124 -15.58 -3.00 -3.97
CA ALA A 124 -15.10 -2.29 -2.78
C ALA A 124 -13.61 -1.91 -2.90
N SER A 125 -12.78 -2.85 -3.39
CA SER A 125 -11.35 -2.61 -3.62
C SER A 125 -11.11 -1.57 -4.71
N LEU A 126 -11.87 -1.62 -5.82
CA LEU A 126 -11.82 -0.61 -6.88
C LEU A 126 -12.29 0.77 -6.39
N PHE A 127 -13.29 0.84 -5.53
CA PHE A 127 -13.71 2.09 -4.90
C PHE A 127 -12.60 2.72 -4.07
N PHE A 128 -11.91 1.95 -3.22
CA PHE A 128 -10.77 2.44 -2.46
C PHE A 128 -9.60 2.82 -3.37
N CYS A 129 -9.32 2.01 -4.39
CA CYS A 129 -8.29 2.30 -5.38
C CYS A 129 -8.55 3.64 -6.10
N TRP A 130 -9.78 3.88 -6.54
CA TRP A 130 -10.17 5.14 -7.16
C TRP A 130 -9.98 6.32 -6.23
N ARG A 131 -10.34 6.16 -4.96
CA ARG A 131 -10.24 7.25 -3.98
C ARG A 131 -8.81 7.57 -3.57
N LEU A 132 -7.92 6.58 -3.50
CA LEU A 132 -6.54 6.74 -3.05
C LEU A 132 -5.58 7.12 -4.19
N TRP A 133 -5.67 6.43 -5.32
CA TRP A 133 -4.73 6.59 -6.45
C TRP A 133 -5.36 7.21 -7.69
N GLY A 134 -6.66 7.46 -7.69
CA GLY A 134 -7.37 8.11 -8.79
C GLY A 134 -7.87 7.16 -9.87
N GLY A 135 -8.49 7.76 -10.92
CA GLY A 135 -9.20 7.05 -11.97
C GLY A 135 -8.36 6.07 -12.80
N PRO A 136 -7.12 6.39 -13.23
CA PRO A 136 -6.36 5.54 -14.13
C PRO A 136 -6.10 4.12 -13.59
N VAL A 137 -5.76 4.01 -12.30
CA VAL A 137 -5.48 2.70 -11.67
C VAL A 137 -6.77 1.88 -11.51
N ALA A 138 -7.85 2.53 -11.10
CA ALA A 138 -9.16 1.88 -11.01
C ALA A 138 -9.68 1.41 -12.38
N LEU A 139 -9.43 2.19 -13.45
CA LEU A 139 -9.80 1.83 -14.81
C LEU A 139 -9.07 0.56 -15.29
N LEU A 140 -7.81 0.38 -14.94
CA LEU A 140 -7.08 -0.85 -15.22
C LEU A 140 -7.70 -2.07 -14.52
N GLY A 141 -8.10 -1.91 -13.26
CA GLY A 141 -8.81 -2.96 -12.55
C GLY A 141 -10.17 -3.30 -13.17
N ILE A 142 -10.95 -2.29 -13.58
CA ILE A 142 -12.22 -2.47 -14.30
C ILE A 142 -11.97 -3.18 -15.63
N ALA A 143 -10.94 -2.79 -16.39
CA ALA A 143 -10.57 -3.44 -17.64
C ALA A 143 -10.19 -4.92 -17.44
N GLY A 144 -9.50 -5.25 -16.34
CA GLY A 144 -9.19 -6.64 -15.98
C GLY A 144 -10.46 -7.46 -15.70
N ILE A 145 -11.41 -6.92 -14.94
CA ILE A 145 -12.69 -7.60 -14.70
C ILE A 145 -13.49 -7.74 -16.01
N ALA A 146 -13.54 -6.69 -16.84
CA ALA A 146 -14.19 -6.74 -18.13
C ALA A 146 -13.56 -7.82 -19.04
N TYR A 147 -12.23 -7.95 -19.01
CA TYR A 147 -11.54 -9.02 -19.74
C TYR A 147 -11.92 -10.41 -19.22
N LEU A 148 -12.03 -10.63 -17.90
CA LEU A 148 -12.51 -11.88 -17.34
C LEU A 148 -13.93 -12.24 -17.82
N LEU A 149 -14.81 -11.24 -17.93
CA LEU A 149 -16.20 -11.41 -18.37
C LEU A 149 -16.34 -11.62 -19.88
N THR A 150 -15.43 -11.07 -20.67
CA THR A 150 -15.52 -11.06 -22.14
C THR A 150 -14.48 -11.96 -22.82
N GLY A 151 -13.56 -12.55 -22.05
CA GLY A 151 -12.40 -13.27 -22.58
C GLY A 151 -12.69 -14.45 -23.49
N GLU A 152 -13.89 -15.02 -23.42
CA GLU A 152 -14.34 -16.07 -24.32
C GLU A 152 -14.50 -15.58 -25.77
N TYR A 153 -14.82 -14.30 -25.96
CA TYR A 153 -15.04 -13.68 -27.27
C TYR A 153 -13.75 -13.15 -27.92
N TRP A 154 -12.61 -13.21 -27.23
CA TRP A 154 -11.36 -12.65 -27.72
C TRP A 154 -10.67 -13.60 -28.71
N PRO A 155 -9.98 -13.09 -29.75
CA PRO A 155 -9.34 -13.92 -30.75
C PRO A 155 -7.98 -14.47 -30.29
N GLY A 156 -7.64 -15.67 -30.76
CA GLY A 156 -6.31 -16.25 -30.65
C GLY A 156 -5.83 -16.54 -29.22
N ALA A 157 -4.62 -16.17 -28.92
CA ALA A 157 -3.98 -16.44 -27.61
C ALA A 157 -4.59 -15.66 -26.44
N MET A 158 -5.42 -14.65 -26.71
CA MET A 158 -6.13 -13.88 -25.69
C MET A 158 -7.48 -14.48 -25.30
N ARG A 159 -7.90 -15.56 -25.94
CA ARG A 159 -9.14 -16.25 -25.62
C ARG A 159 -9.00 -16.98 -24.29
N LEU A 160 -9.87 -16.64 -23.32
CA LEU A 160 -10.01 -17.43 -22.10
C LEU A 160 -10.89 -18.66 -22.37
N VAL A 161 -10.40 -19.83 -21.97
CA VAL A 161 -11.24 -21.02 -21.93
C VAL A 161 -12.07 -20.92 -20.65
N THR A 162 -13.33 -20.58 -20.81
CA THR A 162 -14.24 -20.38 -19.67
C THR A 162 -15.09 -21.64 -19.47
N GLY A 163 -15.13 -22.10 -18.21
CA GLY A 163 -16.16 -23.00 -17.72
C GLY A 163 -17.39 -22.22 -17.26
N ASP A 164 -17.94 -22.56 -16.11
CA ASP A 164 -19.04 -21.80 -15.49
C ASP A 164 -18.54 -20.40 -15.10
N ILE A 165 -19.25 -19.36 -15.57
CA ILE A 165 -18.89 -17.96 -15.29
C ILE A 165 -18.90 -17.64 -13.79
N HIS A 166 -19.73 -18.30 -13.01
CA HIS A 166 -19.79 -18.11 -11.55
C HIS A 166 -18.53 -18.65 -10.89
N GLU A 167 -18.06 -19.80 -11.32
CA GLU A 167 -16.81 -20.39 -10.85
C GLU A 167 -15.60 -19.54 -11.23
N LEU A 168 -15.56 -19.11 -12.50
CA LEU A 168 -14.49 -18.24 -13.01
C LEU A 168 -14.37 -16.94 -12.22
N LEU A 169 -15.48 -16.26 -11.96
CA LEU A 169 -15.49 -15.03 -11.18
C LEU A 169 -15.11 -15.29 -9.72
N ALA A 170 -15.67 -16.33 -9.09
CA ALA A 170 -15.38 -16.64 -7.70
C ALA A 170 -13.90 -16.98 -7.50
N GLN A 171 -13.34 -17.86 -8.30
CA GLN A 171 -11.95 -18.28 -8.17
C GLN A 171 -10.99 -17.16 -8.54
N ASN A 172 -11.09 -16.57 -9.74
CA ASN A 172 -10.08 -15.61 -10.21
C ASN A 172 -10.13 -14.26 -9.51
N LEU A 173 -11.26 -13.86 -8.93
CA LEU A 173 -11.33 -12.60 -8.19
C LEU A 173 -11.01 -12.77 -6.71
N TRP A 174 -11.49 -13.84 -6.06
CA TRP A 174 -11.44 -13.87 -4.60
C TRP A 174 -10.93 -15.16 -3.98
N TYR A 175 -11.49 -16.32 -4.29
CA TYR A 175 -11.26 -17.56 -3.53
C TYR A 175 -9.98 -18.33 -3.89
N SER A 176 -9.28 -17.97 -4.97
CA SER A 176 -8.01 -18.61 -5.31
C SER A 176 -6.84 -17.93 -4.62
N LEU A 177 -5.99 -18.74 -3.98
CA LEU A 177 -4.73 -18.27 -3.40
C LEU A 177 -3.62 -18.04 -4.44
N ASP A 178 -3.85 -18.44 -5.68
CA ASP A 178 -2.88 -18.24 -6.78
C ASP A 178 -3.22 -17.01 -7.61
N THR A 179 -4.47 -16.87 -8.04
CA THR A 179 -4.91 -15.85 -9.02
C THR A 179 -5.77 -14.74 -8.44
N GLY A 180 -6.51 -14.99 -7.35
CA GLY A 180 -7.41 -14.02 -6.72
C GLY A 180 -6.71 -12.79 -6.12
N ILE A 181 -7.49 -11.84 -5.61
CA ILE A 181 -7.00 -10.64 -4.92
C ILE A 181 -6.06 -11.01 -3.75
N LEU A 182 -6.36 -12.10 -3.02
CA LEU A 182 -5.50 -12.66 -1.97
C LEU A 182 -4.40 -13.59 -2.53
N GLY A 183 -4.19 -13.63 -3.84
CA GLY A 183 -3.33 -14.56 -4.54
C GLY A 183 -1.83 -14.32 -4.34
N ALA A 184 -1.04 -14.89 -5.25
CA ALA A 184 0.43 -14.88 -5.19
C ALA A 184 1.01 -13.46 -5.09
N THR A 185 0.46 -12.50 -5.85
CA THR A 185 0.91 -11.09 -5.82
C THR A 185 0.76 -10.49 -4.42
N PHE A 186 -0.39 -10.69 -3.78
CA PHE A 186 -0.62 -10.21 -2.41
C PHE A 186 0.32 -10.89 -1.41
N SER A 187 0.61 -12.18 -1.61
CA SER A 187 1.61 -12.91 -0.80
C SER A 187 3.00 -12.27 -0.88
N ILE A 188 3.47 -11.90 -2.08
CA ILE A 188 4.75 -11.22 -2.27
C ILE A 188 4.75 -9.86 -1.55
N VAL A 189 3.66 -9.11 -1.62
CA VAL A 189 3.54 -7.85 -0.90
C VAL A 189 3.67 -8.06 0.60
N LEU A 190 3.03 -9.08 1.17
CA LEU A 190 3.08 -9.36 2.61
C LEU A 190 4.40 -9.92 3.09
N SER A 191 5.01 -10.84 2.31
CA SER A 191 6.23 -11.54 2.74
C SER A 191 7.52 -10.76 2.42
N THR A 192 7.49 -9.91 1.40
CA THR A 192 8.68 -9.20 0.93
C THR A 192 8.56 -7.69 1.10
N VAL A 193 7.53 -7.08 0.52
CA VAL A 193 7.43 -5.61 0.49
C VAL A 193 7.15 -5.03 1.88
N LEU A 194 6.23 -5.62 2.63
CA LEU A 194 5.87 -5.14 3.97
C LEU A 194 7.04 -5.11 4.96
N PRO A 195 7.87 -6.17 5.10
CA PRO A 195 9.08 -6.12 5.94
C PRO A 195 10.04 -5.01 5.55
N PHE A 196 10.24 -4.76 4.26
CA PHE A 196 11.08 -3.65 3.80
C PHE A 196 10.49 -2.29 4.16
N ILE A 197 9.17 -2.10 4.03
CA ILE A 197 8.50 -0.85 4.45
C ILE A 197 8.68 -0.62 5.96
N VAL A 198 8.49 -1.67 6.76
CA VAL A 198 8.66 -1.57 8.23
C VAL A 198 10.12 -1.27 8.59
N LEU A 199 11.08 -1.95 7.94
CA LEU A 199 12.50 -1.67 8.14
C LEU A 199 12.85 -0.23 7.74
N GLY A 200 12.37 0.24 6.60
CA GLY A 200 12.55 1.61 6.15
C GLY A 200 12.04 2.64 7.15
N ALA A 201 10.82 2.43 7.66
CA ALA A 201 10.22 3.30 8.69
C ALA A 201 11.02 3.30 10.01
N LEU A 202 11.55 2.14 10.42
CA LEU A 202 12.43 2.05 11.59
C LEU A 202 13.75 2.79 11.38
N LEU A 203 14.38 2.62 10.22
CA LEU A 203 15.61 3.34 9.86
C LEU A 203 15.40 4.86 9.81
N GLU A 204 14.27 5.30 9.28
CA GLU A 204 13.90 6.72 9.28
C GLU A 204 13.70 7.23 10.72
N GLY A 205 13.02 6.46 11.57
CA GLY A 205 12.77 6.80 12.97
C GLY A 205 14.02 6.91 13.83
N VAL A 206 15.08 6.15 13.54
CA VAL A 206 16.38 6.25 14.24
C VAL A 206 17.32 7.30 13.63
N GLY A 207 16.87 8.07 12.63
CA GLY A 207 17.66 9.15 12.03
C GLY A 207 18.71 8.68 11.00
N ALA A 208 18.55 7.47 10.45
CA ALA A 208 19.44 6.95 9.42
C ALA A 208 19.42 7.85 8.17
N GLY A 209 18.26 8.42 7.81
CA GLY A 209 18.12 9.37 6.71
C GLY A 209 19.04 10.59 6.85
N GLU A 210 19.06 11.21 8.04
CA GLU A 210 19.95 12.34 8.30
C GLU A 210 21.43 11.96 8.19
N SER A 211 21.78 10.77 8.67
CA SER A 211 23.13 10.23 8.58
C SER A 211 23.56 9.97 7.13
N MET A 212 22.66 9.44 6.29
CA MET A 212 22.89 9.23 4.86
C MET A 212 23.13 10.56 4.13
N ILE A 213 22.33 11.59 4.45
CA ILE A 213 22.52 12.94 3.89
C ILE A 213 23.89 13.50 4.28
N ARG A 214 24.29 13.37 5.55
CA ARG A 214 25.61 13.83 6.03
C ARG A 214 26.76 13.11 5.33
N ILE A 215 26.66 11.81 5.10
CA ILE A 215 27.64 11.01 4.37
C ILE A 215 27.75 11.51 2.92
N ALA A 216 26.62 11.68 2.21
CA ALA A 216 26.60 12.17 0.85
C ALA A 216 27.28 13.55 0.71
N PHE A 217 27.00 14.47 1.64
CA PHE A 217 27.66 15.76 1.66
C PHE A 217 29.16 15.69 1.96
N SER A 218 29.57 14.81 2.85
CA SER A 218 30.98 14.59 3.14
C SER A 218 31.76 14.10 1.91
N MET A 219 31.18 13.16 1.17
CA MET A 219 31.79 12.60 -0.04
C MET A 219 31.93 13.64 -1.16
N MET A 220 30.91 14.50 -1.34
CA MET A 220 30.84 15.45 -2.46
C MET A 220 31.41 16.84 -2.14
N ARG A 221 31.93 17.04 -0.92
CA ARG A 221 32.37 18.35 -0.44
C ARG A 221 33.45 19.04 -1.28
N LYS A 222 34.31 18.24 -1.94
CA LYS A 222 35.45 18.72 -2.73
C LYS A 222 35.14 18.92 -4.21
N THR A 223 33.94 18.60 -4.69
CA THR A 223 33.57 18.74 -6.10
C THR A 223 33.05 20.14 -6.43
N ALA A 224 33.27 20.64 -7.65
CA ALA A 224 32.84 21.98 -8.07
C ALA A 224 31.32 22.19 -7.94
N GLY A 225 30.51 21.15 -8.26
CA GLY A 225 29.06 21.11 -8.09
C GLY A 225 28.60 20.46 -6.77
N GLY A 226 29.46 20.39 -5.75
CA GLY A 226 29.33 19.59 -4.56
C GLY A 226 27.93 19.47 -3.96
N PRO A 227 27.22 20.56 -3.65
CA PRO A 227 25.88 20.47 -3.07
C PRO A 227 24.84 19.85 -3.99
N ALA A 228 24.89 20.07 -5.31
CA ALA A 228 23.98 19.47 -6.26
C ALA A 228 24.26 17.96 -6.42
N HIS A 229 25.53 17.56 -6.54
CA HIS A 229 25.92 16.16 -6.56
C HIS A 229 25.58 15.44 -5.23
N ALA A 230 25.79 16.13 -4.11
CA ALA A 230 25.44 15.60 -2.80
C ALA A 230 23.93 15.41 -2.65
N ALA A 231 23.12 16.30 -3.22
CA ALA A 231 21.67 16.15 -3.23
C ALA A 231 21.23 14.88 -4.01
N VAL A 232 21.84 14.63 -5.18
CA VAL A 232 21.56 13.43 -5.97
C VAL A 232 21.96 12.16 -5.21
N LEU A 233 23.16 12.14 -4.61
CA LEU A 233 23.63 10.99 -3.84
C LEU A 233 22.80 10.77 -2.56
N ALA A 234 22.46 11.88 -1.86
CA ALA A 234 21.62 11.83 -0.66
C ALA A 234 20.22 11.31 -0.98
N SER A 235 19.61 11.80 -2.06
CA SER A 235 18.31 11.32 -2.55
C SER A 235 18.36 9.85 -2.96
N GLY A 236 19.44 9.38 -3.57
CA GLY A 236 19.60 7.96 -3.88
C GLY A 236 19.66 7.10 -2.63
N LEU A 237 20.51 7.47 -1.67
CA LEU A 237 20.64 6.74 -0.40
C LEU A 237 19.34 6.78 0.44
N PHE A 238 18.72 7.95 0.55
CA PHE A 238 17.46 8.09 1.28
C PHE A 238 16.31 7.39 0.57
N GLY A 239 16.27 7.50 -0.76
CA GLY A 239 15.27 6.84 -1.61
C GLY A 239 15.27 5.32 -1.48
N SER A 240 16.44 4.70 -1.37
CA SER A 240 16.56 3.25 -1.17
C SER A 240 15.94 2.75 0.14
N VAL A 241 15.77 3.63 1.13
CA VAL A 241 15.12 3.34 2.41
C VAL A 241 13.64 3.73 2.40
N SER A 242 13.33 4.94 1.90
CA SER A 242 11.96 5.48 1.94
C SER A 242 11.05 4.94 0.83
N GLY A 243 11.62 4.60 -0.34
CA GLY A 243 10.85 4.13 -1.52
C GLY A 243 9.83 5.13 -2.06
N SER A 244 9.76 6.34 -1.52
CA SER A 244 8.77 7.37 -1.85
C SER A 244 9.42 8.65 -2.32
N ALA A 245 9.12 9.08 -3.57
CA ALA A 245 9.62 10.36 -4.08
C ALA A 245 9.18 11.55 -3.23
N VAL A 246 7.95 11.54 -2.72
CA VAL A 246 7.42 12.63 -1.89
C VAL A 246 8.14 12.70 -0.53
N ALA A 247 8.29 11.56 0.14
CA ALA A 247 9.05 11.49 1.39
C ALA A 247 10.51 11.90 1.18
N ASN A 248 11.10 11.49 0.05
CA ASN A 248 12.46 11.83 -0.32
C ASN A 248 12.63 13.34 -0.51
N VAL A 249 11.77 14.02 -1.30
CA VAL A 249 11.79 15.50 -1.47
C VAL A 249 11.65 16.21 -0.13
N VAL A 250 10.76 15.75 0.75
CA VAL A 250 10.54 16.38 2.06
C VAL A 250 11.75 16.14 2.98
N GLY A 251 12.26 14.92 3.02
CA GLY A 251 13.38 14.55 3.91
C GLY A 251 14.70 15.19 3.50
N THR A 252 15.07 15.09 2.22
CA THR A 252 16.37 15.62 1.73
C THR A 252 16.30 17.09 1.33
N GLY A 253 15.19 17.53 0.72
CA GLY A 253 15.05 18.87 0.13
C GLY A 253 15.13 20.02 1.14
N VAL A 254 14.69 19.81 2.37
CA VAL A 254 14.83 20.82 3.45
C VAL A 254 16.28 21.20 3.68
N ILE A 255 17.22 20.28 3.49
CA ILE A 255 18.66 20.48 3.70
C ILE A 255 19.35 20.85 2.38
N THR A 256 19.08 20.10 1.33
CA THR A 256 19.80 20.17 0.05
C THR A 256 19.49 21.45 -0.74
N ILE A 257 18.22 21.86 -0.82
CA ILE A 257 17.81 23.06 -1.55
C ILE A 257 18.50 24.34 -0.99
N PRO A 258 18.47 24.62 0.31
CA PRO A 258 19.20 25.77 0.86
C PRO A 258 20.70 25.70 0.59
N MET A 259 21.32 24.51 0.63
CA MET A 259 22.75 24.36 0.41
C MET A 259 23.17 24.62 -1.04
N ILE A 260 22.38 24.13 -2.01
CA ILE A 260 22.58 24.41 -3.44
C ILE A 260 22.46 25.93 -3.70
N LYS A 261 21.46 26.58 -3.12
CA LYS A 261 21.24 28.03 -3.24
C LYS A 261 22.42 28.85 -2.65
N ARG A 262 22.97 28.44 -1.49
CA ARG A 262 24.12 29.09 -0.87
C ARG A 262 25.39 29.06 -1.73
N ARG A 263 25.50 28.16 -2.69
CA ARG A 263 26.59 28.07 -3.67
C ARG A 263 26.37 28.93 -4.92
N GLY A 264 25.32 29.74 -4.93
CA GLY A 264 25.03 30.68 -6.04
C GLY A 264 24.15 30.13 -7.14
N PHE A 265 23.64 28.91 -7.01
CA PHE A 265 22.67 28.34 -7.98
C PHE A 265 21.29 28.98 -7.82
N SER A 266 20.56 29.09 -8.92
CA SER A 266 19.21 29.66 -8.92
C SER A 266 18.23 28.79 -8.14
N ASN A 267 17.15 29.39 -7.60
CA ASN A 267 16.08 28.66 -6.89
C ASN A 267 15.43 27.59 -7.77
N LYS A 268 15.25 27.91 -9.07
CA LYS A 268 14.67 26.97 -10.05
C LYS A 268 15.57 25.76 -10.26
N PHE A 269 16.88 25.97 -10.36
CA PHE A 269 17.85 24.89 -10.51
C PHE A 269 17.90 24.00 -9.26
N ALA A 270 17.94 24.60 -8.06
CA ALA A 270 17.95 23.83 -6.82
C ALA A 270 16.71 22.95 -6.67
N GLY A 271 15.53 23.51 -6.96
CA GLY A 271 14.27 22.73 -6.92
C GLY A 271 14.20 21.65 -8.00
N ALA A 272 14.71 21.92 -9.20
CA ALA A 272 14.73 20.94 -10.30
C ALA A 272 15.66 19.75 -9.99
N VAL A 273 16.86 20.02 -9.44
CA VAL A 273 17.80 18.96 -9.02
C VAL A 273 17.16 18.07 -7.96
N GLU A 274 16.53 18.67 -6.95
CA GLU A 274 15.88 17.92 -5.87
C GLU A 274 14.71 17.07 -6.40
N ALA A 275 13.83 17.65 -7.22
CA ALA A 275 12.70 16.94 -7.78
C ALA A 275 13.13 15.75 -8.66
N ALA A 276 14.14 15.96 -9.52
CA ALA A 276 14.67 14.92 -10.39
C ALA A 276 15.36 13.79 -9.60
N ALA A 277 16.20 14.17 -8.63
CA ALA A 277 16.91 13.21 -7.79
C ALA A 277 15.95 12.37 -6.94
N SER A 278 14.97 13.02 -6.31
CA SER A 278 13.99 12.34 -5.44
C SER A 278 13.05 11.41 -6.19
N THR A 279 12.74 11.69 -7.45
CA THR A 279 11.98 10.78 -8.30
C THR A 279 12.73 9.45 -8.52
N GLY A 280 14.06 9.51 -8.62
CA GLY A 280 14.91 8.32 -8.71
C GLY A 280 14.80 7.38 -7.50
N GLY A 281 14.47 7.90 -6.33
CA GLY A 281 14.27 7.10 -5.11
C GLY A 281 13.13 6.08 -5.16
N GLN A 282 12.22 6.18 -6.13
CA GLN A 282 11.17 5.16 -6.35
C GLN A 282 11.69 3.93 -7.10
N ILE A 283 12.85 4.03 -7.74
CA ILE A 283 13.40 2.99 -8.61
C ILE A 283 14.55 2.25 -7.89
N MET A 284 15.06 2.83 -6.81
CA MET A 284 16.13 2.28 -5.99
C MET A 284 15.60 1.46 -4.83
#